data_95ca5da61d8b1654c6a6bab0739adac2
#
_entry.id   95ca5da61d8b1654c6a6bab0739adac2
#
_cell.length_a   1.000
_cell.length_b   1.000
_cell.length_c   1.000
_cell.angle_alpha   90.00
_cell.angle_beta   90.00
_cell.angle_gamma   90.00
#
_symmetry.space_group_name_H-M   'P 1'
#
loop_
_entity.id
_entity.type
_entity.pdbx_description
1 polymer ?
#
loop_
_entity_poly.entity_id
_entity_poly.type
_entity_poly.pdbx_seq_one_letter_code
_entity_poly.pdbx_strand_id
1 'polypeptide(L)'
;MVFPLSVAAVVRGQDVHDTMWEVFLNRSGINSIEVPTGQVLAEIGGILNLKFLNRGSPIHITVASSNAGAHTSFFHENLYVVDETLFSIPIFPDCHEGSFDIEIITGYGVMKAAFRVDVVPGLVRPSLGKTREPPLQPVAHGRPHPLMVMMGISLILYAAWLYLKIDLLNTASFATLIIGAVYTWYRQSS
;
A
#
# COMPACT_ATOMS: atom_id res chain seq x y z
N MET A 1 -58.90 4.47 3.28
CA MET A 1 -57.82 3.75 2.63
C MET A 1 -56.73 4.78 2.27
N VAL A 2 -55.67 4.80 3.05
CA VAL A 2 -54.54 5.74 2.83
C VAL A 2 -53.37 4.89 2.39
N PHE A 3 -52.90 5.09 1.15
CA PHE A 3 -51.70 4.43 0.62
C PHE A 3 -50.48 5.16 1.16
N PRO A 4 -49.46 4.47 1.68
CA PRO A 4 -48.21 5.12 2.03
C PRO A 4 -47.42 5.44 0.75
N LEU A 5 -47.11 6.73 0.56
CA LEU A 5 -46.16 7.19 -0.44
C LEU A 5 -44.79 6.63 -0.10
N SER A 6 -44.32 5.73 -0.95
CA SER A 6 -42.94 5.25 -0.92
C SER A 6 -42.02 6.40 -1.36
N VAL A 7 -41.35 7.01 -0.40
CA VAL A 7 -40.28 7.98 -0.70
C VAL A 7 -39.09 7.19 -1.21
N ALA A 8 -38.94 7.14 -2.53
CA ALA A 8 -37.68 6.70 -3.14
C ALA A 8 -36.58 7.67 -2.69
N ALA A 9 -35.71 7.22 -1.82
CA ALA A 9 -34.50 7.93 -1.49
C ALA A 9 -33.67 8.06 -2.78
N VAL A 10 -33.63 9.26 -3.32
CA VAL A 10 -32.66 9.63 -4.36
C VAL A 10 -31.30 9.55 -3.72
N VAL A 11 -30.59 8.45 -3.95
CA VAL A 11 -29.17 8.34 -3.65
C VAL A 11 -28.48 9.36 -4.54
N ARG A 12 -28.16 10.52 -3.98
CA ARG A 12 -27.29 11.51 -4.59
C ARG A 12 -25.97 10.78 -4.88
N GLY A 13 -25.54 10.78 -6.15
CA GLY A 13 -24.28 10.21 -6.57
C GLY A 13 -23.16 10.76 -5.71
N GLN A 14 -22.68 9.95 -4.76
CA GLN A 14 -21.41 10.18 -4.11
C GLN A 14 -20.34 9.89 -5.16
N ASP A 15 -19.42 10.83 -5.31
CA ASP A 15 -18.22 10.65 -6.15
C ASP A 15 -17.46 9.43 -5.64
N VAL A 16 -17.61 8.29 -6.30
CA VAL A 16 -16.99 7.00 -5.93
C VAL A 16 -15.46 7.11 -5.91
N HIS A 17 -14.90 8.09 -6.61
CA HIS A 17 -13.46 8.25 -6.76
C HIS A 17 -12.71 8.61 -5.47
N ASP A 18 -13.40 9.07 -4.43
CA ASP A 18 -12.80 9.48 -3.15
C ASP A 18 -13.45 8.76 -1.97
N THR A 19 -14.21 7.70 -2.24
CA THR A 19 -14.90 6.96 -1.20
C THR A 19 -13.92 6.09 -0.46
N MET A 20 -13.71 6.44 0.81
CA MET A 20 -12.89 5.67 1.74
C MET A 20 -13.80 4.74 2.55
N TRP A 21 -13.55 3.44 2.49
CA TRP A 21 -14.31 2.44 3.22
C TRP A 21 -13.67 2.12 4.55
N GLU A 22 -14.41 2.30 5.63
CA GLU A 22 -13.91 2.08 6.98
C GLU A 22 -14.12 0.65 7.45
N VAL A 23 -13.08 0.07 8.03
CA VAL A 23 -13.08 -1.23 8.70
C VAL A 23 -12.63 -1.03 10.13
N PHE A 24 -13.47 -1.42 11.08
CA PHE A 24 -13.15 -1.30 12.49
C PHE A 24 -12.58 -2.61 13.05
N LEU A 25 -11.48 -2.48 13.76
CA LEU A 25 -10.79 -3.57 14.44
C LEU A 25 -10.88 -3.37 15.96
N ASN A 26 -11.07 -4.46 16.70
CA ASN A 26 -11.13 -4.48 18.17
C ASN A 26 -12.23 -3.55 18.75
N ARG A 27 -13.28 -3.21 18.00
CA ARG A 27 -14.31 -2.30 18.46
C ARG A 27 -15.32 -2.97 19.38
N SER A 28 -15.79 -4.16 19.03
CA SER A 28 -16.78 -4.94 19.80
C SER A 28 -16.14 -6.01 20.69
N GLY A 29 -14.84 -6.24 20.59
CA GLY A 29 -14.09 -7.21 21.37
C GLY A 29 -12.70 -7.46 20.81
N ILE A 30 -11.88 -8.24 21.49
CA ILE A 30 -10.53 -8.61 21.06
C ILE A 30 -10.61 -9.36 19.73
N ASN A 31 -9.80 -8.94 18.75
CA ASN A 31 -9.76 -9.49 17.39
C ASN A 31 -11.07 -9.33 16.59
N SER A 32 -12.05 -8.54 17.07
CA SER A 32 -13.27 -8.30 16.31
C SER A 32 -12.98 -7.51 15.02
N ILE A 33 -13.73 -7.82 13.98
CA ILE A 33 -13.66 -7.17 12.67
C ILE A 33 -15.07 -6.72 12.32
N GLU A 34 -15.24 -5.42 12.07
CA GLU A 34 -16.50 -4.87 11.57
C GLU A 34 -16.23 -4.29 10.17
N VAL A 35 -16.81 -4.92 9.17
CA VAL A 35 -16.67 -4.55 7.75
C VAL A 35 -17.81 -3.62 7.31
N PRO A 36 -17.65 -2.88 6.20
CA PRO A 36 -18.75 -2.10 5.63
C PRO A 36 -20.00 -2.95 5.42
N THR A 37 -21.16 -2.45 5.86
CA THR A 37 -22.45 -3.17 5.75
C THR A 37 -23.21 -2.81 4.48
N GLY A 38 -22.74 -1.82 3.71
CA GLY A 38 -23.34 -1.39 2.45
C GLY A 38 -22.68 -2.02 1.23
N GLN A 39 -23.17 -1.62 0.06
CA GLN A 39 -22.57 -1.96 -1.23
C GLN A 39 -21.25 -1.19 -1.37
N VAL A 40 -20.13 -1.91 -1.42
CA VAL A 40 -18.81 -1.35 -1.65
C VAL A 40 -18.58 -1.28 -3.15
N LEU A 41 -18.39 -0.07 -3.66
CA LEU A 41 -18.18 0.17 -5.09
C LEU A 41 -16.70 0.54 -5.36
N ALA A 42 -16.17 0.01 -6.45
CA ALA A 42 -14.88 0.38 -7.00
C ALA A 42 -15.03 0.72 -8.49
N GLU A 43 -14.38 1.77 -8.97
CA GLU A 43 -14.42 2.14 -10.38
C GLU A 43 -13.38 1.36 -11.19
N ILE A 44 -13.71 0.99 -12.41
CA ILE A 44 -12.77 0.43 -13.38
C ILE A 44 -11.63 1.45 -13.61
N GLY A 45 -10.37 1.01 -13.45
CA GLY A 45 -9.19 1.88 -13.51
C GLY A 45 -9.01 2.80 -12.31
N GLY A 46 -9.85 2.69 -11.29
CA GLY A 46 -9.76 3.45 -10.04
C GLY A 46 -8.93 2.76 -8.96
N ILE A 47 -9.08 3.27 -7.74
CA ILE A 47 -8.42 2.73 -6.55
C ILE A 47 -9.48 2.50 -5.48
N LEU A 48 -9.56 1.29 -4.95
CA LEU A 48 -10.36 0.99 -3.78
C LEU A 48 -9.54 1.35 -2.53
N ASN A 49 -10.02 2.34 -1.76
CA ASN A 49 -9.37 2.78 -0.54
C ASN A 49 -10.06 2.21 0.70
N LEU A 50 -9.32 1.48 1.50
CA LEU A 50 -9.74 0.92 2.78
C LEU A 50 -9.02 1.65 3.91
N LYS A 51 -9.76 2.06 4.92
CA LYS A 51 -9.22 2.66 6.15
C LYS A 51 -9.50 1.72 7.32
N PHE A 52 -8.44 1.14 7.86
CA PHE A 52 -8.50 0.32 9.06
C PHE A 52 -8.40 1.21 10.29
N LEU A 53 -9.38 1.09 11.21
CA LEU A 53 -9.46 1.85 12.45
C LEU A 53 -9.41 0.86 13.62
N ASN A 54 -8.29 0.81 14.31
CA ASN A 54 -8.11 -0.05 15.48
C ASN A 54 -8.56 0.67 16.76
N ARG A 55 -9.42 0.03 17.53
CA ARG A 55 -9.95 0.56 18.81
C ARG A 55 -9.44 -0.20 20.02
N GLY A 56 -8.40 -1.01 19.85
CA GLY A 56 -7.79 -1.81 20.93
C GLY A 56 -6.28 -1.84 20.84
N SER A 57 -5.68 -2.91 21.34
CA SER A 57 -4.23 -3.12 21.23
C SER A 57 -3.80 -3.27 19.78
N PRO A 58 -2.55 -2.90 19.44
CA PRO A 58 -2.00 -3.11 18.10
C PRO A 58 -2.19 -4.54 17.62
N ILE A 59 -2.56 -4.71 16.34
CA ILE A 59 -2.98 -6.00 15.80
C ILE A 59 -2.37 -6.26 14.43
N HIS A 60 -1.99 -7.52 14.18
CA HIS A 60 -1.66 -8.00 12.85
C HIS A 60 -2.93 -8.51 12.17
N ILE A 61 -3.16 -8.06 10.95
CA ILE A 61 -4.25 -8.52 10.09
C ILE A 61 -3.69 -9.01 8.76
N THR A 62 -4.38 -9.94 8.14
CA THR A 62 -4.19 -10.29 6.74
C THR A 62 -5.39 -9.82 5.96
N VAL A 63 -5.15 -9.02 4.92
CA VAL A 63 -6.17 -8.66 3.93
C VAL A 63 -5.93 -9.55 2.73
N ALA A 64 -6.94 -10.24 2.26
CA ALA A 64 -6.87 -11.13 1.10
C ALA A 64 -8.03 -10.86 0.15
N SER A 65 -7.82 -11.16 -1.11
CA SER A 65 -8.88 -11.10 -2.13
C SER A 65 -9.21 -12.49 -2.65
N SER A 66 -10.47 -12.73 -2.97
CA SER A 66 -10.90 -13.93 -3.68
C SER A 66 -11.72 -13.56 -4.92
N ASN A 67 -11.58 -14.36 -5.98
CA ASN A 67 -12.18 -14.10 -7.29
C ASN A 67 -11.78 -12.75 -7.92
N ALA A 68 -10.63 -12.19 -7.52
CA ALA A 68 -10.23 -10.83 -7.86
C ALA A 68 -9.35 -10.74 -9.11
N GLY A 69 -8.81 -11.85 -9.61
CA GLY A 69 -7.79 -11.87 -10.68
C GLY A 69 -8.21 -11.22 -12.00
N ALA A 70 -9.53 -11.08 -12.26
CA ALA A 70 -10.05 -10.34 -13.41
C ALA A 70 -10.09 -8.81 -13.18
N HIS A 71 -10.01 -8.35 -11.92
CA HIS A 71 -10.25 -6.97 -11.55
C HIS A 71 -9.05 -6.26 -10.95
N THR A 72 -8.15 -7.02 -10.28
CA THR A 72 -6.97 -6.46 -9.61
C THR A 72 -5.82 -7.45 -9.58
N SER A 73 -4.59 -6.95 -9.46
CA SER A 73 -3.40 -7.77 -9.18
C SER A 73 -3.20 -8.05 -7.69
N PHE A 74 -4.04 -7.46 -6.84
CA PHE A 74 -3.95 -7.67 -5.40
C PHE A 74 -4.40 -9.09 -5.04
N PHE A 75 -3.61 -9.78 -4.26
CA PHE A 75 -3.88 -11.14 -3.80
C PHE A 75 -4.01 -11.21 -2.28
N HIS A 76 -2.97 -10.85 -1.54
CA HIS A 76 -3.03 -10.74 -0.09
C HIS A 76 -1.89 -9.85 0.44
N GLU A 77 -2.08 -9.28 1.61
CA GLU A 77 -1.08 -8.50 2.33
C GLU A 77 -1.28 -8.58 3.83
N ASN A 78 -0.16 -8.57 4.57
CA ASN A 78 -0.16 -8.54 6.02
C ASN A 78 0.11 -7.12 6.51
N LEU A 79 -0.78 -6.59 7.32
CA LEU A 79 -0.70 -5.25 7.87
C LEU A 79 -0.56 -5.30 9.39
N TYR A 80 0.19 -4.36 9.94
CA TYR A 80 0.26 -4.10 11.37
C TYR A 80 -0.45 -2.78 11.65
N VAL A 81 -1.58 -2.85 12.35
CA VAL A 81 -2.45 -1.70 12.62
C VAL A 81 -2.34 -1.30 14.09
N VAL A 82 -1.77 -0.11 14.33
CA VAL A 82 -1.70 0.47 15.69
C VAL A 82 -3.01 1.22 15.97
N ASP A 83 -3.23 2.37 15.33
CA ASP A 83 -4.43 3.19 15.49
C ASP A 83 -5.24 3.24 14.19
N GLU A 84 -4.62 3.72 13.12
CA GLU A 84 -5.22 3.73 11.77
C GLU A 84 -4.20 3.39 10.69
N THR A 85 -4.68 2.74 9.63
CA THR A 85 -3.86 2.40 8.47
C THR A 85 -4.70 2.53 7.21
N LEU A 86 -4.15 3.22 6.22
CA LEU A 86 -4.74 3.31 4.89
C LEU A 86 -4.18 2.20 4.00
N PHE A 87 -5.06 1.57 3.26
CA PHE A 87 -4.70 0.52 2.33
C PHE A 87 -5.43 0.71 1.00
N SER A 88 -4.69 0.67 -0.11
CA SER A 88 -5.21 0.98 -1.44
C SER A 88 -5.02 -0.20 -2.38
N ILE A 89 -6.08 -0.59 -3.05
CA ILE A 89 -6.10 -1.69 -4.02
C ILE A 89 -6.39 -1.10 -5.41
N PRO A 90 -5.44 -1.15 -6.35
CA PRO A 90 -5.67 -0.67 -7.72
C PRO A 90 -6.58 -1.63 -8.49
N ILE A 91 -7.54 -1.08 -9.23
CA ILE A 91 -8.43 -1.82 -10.11
C ILE A 91 -7.92 -1.68 -11.55
N PHE A 92 -7.91 -2.77 -12.32
CA PHE A 92 -7.45 -2.76 -13.69
C PHE A 92 -8.29 -1.83 -14.57
N PRO A 93 -7.68 -1.05 -15.46
CA PRO A 93 -8.40 -0.15 -16.37
C PRO A 93 -9.14 -0.91 -17.47
N ASP A 94 -8.70 -2.13 -17.79
CA ASP A 94 -9.23 -2.94 -18.87
C ASP A 94 -10.12 -4.09 -18.37
N CYS A 95 -10.53 -4.06 -17.08
CA CYS A 95 -11.41 -5.09 -16.55
C CYS A 95 -12.87 -4.84 -16.95
N HIS A 96 -13.69 -5.89 -16.84
CA HIS A 96 -15.13 -5.80 -17.06
C HIS A 96 -15.84 -5.54 -15.73
N GLU A 97 -17.08 -5.10 -15.79
CA GLU A 97 -17.97 -5.08 -14.63
C GLU A 97 -18.06 -6.46 -13.98
N GLY A 98 -18.16 -6.48 -12.67
CA GLY A 98 -18.25 -7.71 -11.92
C GLY A 98 -18.07 -7.47 -10.44
N SER A 99 -17.74 -8.53 -9.71
CA SER A 99 -17.51 -8.42 -8.27
C SER A 99 -16.42 -9.37 -7.81
N PHE A 100 -15.76 -9.01 -6.72
CA PHE A 100 -14.82 -9.85 -5.99
C PHE A 100 -15.00 -9.64 -4.49
N ASP A 101 -14.46 -10.55 -3.70
CA ASP A 101 -14.61 -10.50 -2.26
C ASP A 101 -13.25 -10.13 -1.62
N ILE A 102 -13.30 -9.27 -0.61
CA ILE A 102 -12.19 -8.96 0.30
C ILE A 102 -12.43 -9.65 1.62
N GLU A 103 -11.46 -10.43 2.07
CA GLU A 103 -11.45 -11.12 3.35
C GLU A 103 -10.41 -10.48 4.28
N ILE A 104 -10.81 -10.20 5.51
CA ILE A 104 -9.94 -9.67 6.55
C ILE A 104 -9.84 -10.73 7.64
N ILE A 105 -8.62 -11.06 8.02
CA ILE A 105 -8.31 -12.16 8.92
C ILE A 105 -7.49 -11.61 10.09
N THR A 106 -7.90 -11.92 11.32
CA THR A 106 -7.20 -11.57 12.54
C THR A 106 -6.96 -12.79 13.42
N GLY A 107 -6.17 -12.62 14.48
CA GLY A 107 -5.96 -13.67 15.49
C GLY A 107 -5.44 -14.98 14.91
N TYR A 108 -4.47 -14.90 13.98
CA TYR A 108 -3.89 -16.07 13.32
C TYR A 108 -4.93 -16.97 12.60
N GLY A 109 -5.94 -16.35 12.01
CA GLY A 109 -6.97 -17.06 11.26
C GLY A 109 -8.23 -17.44 12.06
N VAL A 110 -8.30 -17.08 13.32
CA VAL A 110 -9.45 -17.41 14.20
C VAL A 110 -10.67 -16.56 13.84
N MET A 111 -10.47 -15.27 13.57
CA MET A 111 -11.54 -14.35 13.20
C MET A 111 -11.38 -13.95 11.74
N LYS A 112 -12.49 -14.03 11.01
CA LYS A 112 -12.57 -13.66 9.60
C LYS A 112 -13.83 -12.87 9.34
N ALA A 113 -13.74 -11.84 8.52
CA ALA A 113 -14.87 -11.11 7.99
C ALA A 113 -14.62 -10.83 6.51
N ALA A 114 -15.67 -10.91 5.71
CA ALA A 114 -15.59 -10.66 4.28
C ALA A 114 -16.67 -9.68 3.85
N PHE A 115 -16.37 -8.93 2.81
CA PHE A 115 -17.35 -8.08 2.12
C PHE A 115 -17.11 -8.12 0.62
N ARG A 116 -18.18 -7.87 -0.13
CA ARG A 116 -18.14 -7.87 -1.59
C ARG A 116 -17.86 -6.48 -2.10
N VAL A 117 -17.01 -6.40 -3.12
CA VAL A 117 -16.70 -5.20 -3.89
C VAL A 117 -17.29 -5.37 -5.28
N ASP A 118 -18.17 -4.44 -5.66
CA ASP A 118 -18.74 -4.40 -7.01
C ASP A 118 -17.93 -3.41 -7.86
N VAL A 119 -17.38 -3.92 -8.96
CA VAL A 119 -16.61 -3.15 -9.92
C VAL A 119 -17.55 -2.59 -10.97
N VAL A 120 -17.64 -1.26 -11.01
CA VAL A 120 -18.57 -0.54 -11.89
C VAL A 120 -17.78 0.33 -12.87
N PRO A 121 -18.34 0.61 -14.07
CA PRO A 121 -17.72 1.56 -14.97
C PRO A 121 -17.71 2.93 -14.30
N GLY A 122 -16.55 3.59 -14.34
CA GLY A 122 -16.44 4.96 -13.87
C GLY A 122 -17.41 5.84 -14.64
N LEU A 123 -18.09 6.75 -13.96
CA LEU A 123 -18.89 7.78 -14.62
C LEU A 123 -17.95 8.53 -15.57
N VAL A 124 -18.23 8.44 -16.87
CA VAL A 124 -17.48 9.17 -17.89
C VAL A 124 -17.55 10.65 -17.54
N ARG A 125 -16.58 11.15 -16.80
CA ARG A 125 -16.38 12.59 -16.70
C ARG A 125 -16.06 13.06 -18.12
N PRO A 126 -16.80 14.03 -18.69
CA PRO A 126 -16.30 14.70 -19.88
C PRO A 126 -14.89 15.14 -19.53
N SER A 127 -13.91 14.64 -20.24
CA SER A 127 -12.50 14.94 -20.03
C SER A 127 -12.33 16.45 -20.08
N LEU A 128 -12.39 17.10 -18.92
CA LEU A 128 -11.84 18.43 -18.76
C LEU A 128 -10.35 18.27 -19.07
N GLY A 129 -10.04 18.63 -20.31
CA GLY A 129 -8.75 18.70 -20.92
C GLY A 129 -7.70 17.81 -20.30
N LYS A 130 -7.19 16.85 -21.08
CA LYS A 130 -5.93 16.17 -20.77
C LYS A 130 -5.02 17.15 -20.03
N THR A 131 -5.00 17.09 -18.72
CA THR A 131 -3.86 17.59 -17.99
C THR A 131 -2.72 16.81 -18.60
N ARG A 132 -1.91 17.47 -19.43
CA ARG A 132 -0.68 16.89 -19.95
C ARG A 132 -0.05 16.18 -18.78
N GLU A 133 0.00 14.85 -18.83
CA GLU A 133 0.93 14.11 -17.98
C GLU A 133 2.22 14.92 -18.01
N PRO A 134 2.74 15.36 -16.85
CA PRO A 134 4.04 15.99 -16.86
C PRO A 134 4.94 15.01 -17.59
N PRO A 135 5.69 15.45 -18.63
CA PRO A 135 6.48 14.55 -19.46
C PRO A 135 7.23 13.64 -18.50
N LEU A 136 7.08 12.31 -18.70
CA LEU A 136 7.75 11.28 -17.93
C LEU A 136 9.17 11.78 -17.71
N GLN A 137 9.45 12.30 -16.53
CA GLN A 137 10.79 12.72 -16.20
C GLN A 137 11.62 11.46 -16.36
N PRO A 138 12.65 11.47 -17.23
CA PRO A 138 13.49 10.30 -17.41
C PRO A 138 13.87 9.87 -16.01
N VAL A 139 13.58 8.60 -15.67
CA VAL A 139 13.91 8.01 -14.38
C VAL A 139 15.37 8.34 -14.18
N ALA A 140 15.64 9.36 -13.36
CA ALA A 140 17.00 9.76 -13.07
C ALA A 140 17.60 8.51 -12.47
N HIS A 141 18.54 7.90 -13.20
CA HIS A 141 19.29 6.75 -12.70
C HIS A 141 19.84 7.21 -11.36
N GLY A 142 19.24 6.70 -10.29
CA GLY A 142 19.53 7.17 -8.95
C GLY A 142 21.03 7.15 -8.76
N ARG A 143 21.62 8.29 -8.43
CA ARG A 143 23.04 8.35 -8.12
C ARG A 143 23.30 7.28 -7.08
N PRO A 144 24.31 6.39 -7.29
CA PRO A 144 24.55 5.30 -6.37
C PRO A 144 24.67 5.89 -4.95
N HIS A 145 24.01 5.26 -4.01
CA HIS A 145 24.01 5.73 -2.63
C HIS A 145 25.48 5.85 -2.16
N PRO A 146 25.90 6.97 -1.56
CA PRO A 146 27.31 7.20 -1.22
C PRO A 146 27.90 6.08 -0.38
N LEU A 147 27.09 5.43 0.46
CA LEU A 147 27.50 4.25 1.23
C LEU A 147 27.89 3.07 0.32
N MET A 148 27.17 2.81 -0.77
CA MET A 148 27.52 1.73 -1.71
C MET A 148 28.87 1.99 -2.40
N VAL A 149 29.13 3.26 -2.73
CA VAL A 149 30.43 3.66 -3.33
C VAL A 149 31.57 3.44 -2.34
N MET A 150 31.38 3.85 -1.08
CA MET A 150 32.41 3.68 -0.03
C MET A 150 32.63 2.20 0.31
N MET A 151 31.59 1.38 0.35
CA MET A 151 31.73 -0.07 0.51
C MET A 151 32.52 -0.69 -0.65
N GLY A 152 32.24 -0.29 -1.88
CA GLY A 152 32.98 -0.77 -3.06
C GLY A 152 34.48 -0.44 -2.99
N ILE A 153 34.81 0.80 -2.63
CA ILE A 153 36.20 1.23 -2.47
C ILE A 153 36.91 0.45 -1.35
N SER A 154 36.25 0.28 -0.19
CA SER A 154 36.79 -0.50 0.92
C SER A 154 37.09 -1.95 0.52
N LEU A 155 36.16 -2.58 -0.23
CA LEU A 155 36.32 -3.96 -0.71
C LEU A 155 37.54 -4.09 -1.67
N ILE A 156 37.70 -3.12 -2.57
CA ILE A 156 38.83 -3.10 -3.52
C ILE A 156 40.16 -2.96 -2.76
N LEU A 157 40.24 -2.06 -1.77
CA LEU A 157 41.44 -1.87 -0.94
C LEU A 157 41.75 -3.14 -0.15
N TYR A 158 40.74 -3.81 0.39
CA TYR A 158 40.93 -5.07 1.12
C TYR A 158 41.42 -6.19 0.19
N ALA A 159 40.86 -6.31 -1.01
CA ALA A 159 41.29 -7.27 -2.00
C ALA A 159 42.76 -7.01 -2.44
N ALA A 160 43.13 -5.74 -2.62
CA ALA A 160 44.49 -5.35 -2.93
C ALA A 160 45.45 -5.72 -1.79
N TRP A 161 45.04 -5.56 -0.53
CA TRP A 161 45.86 -6.01 0.62
C TRP A 161 46.08 -7.53 0.60
N LEU A 162 45.06 -8.31 0.30
CA LEU A 162 45.18 -9.78 0.20
C LEU A 162 46.27 -10.19 -0.80
N TYR A 163 46.42 -9.43 -1.89
CA TYR A 163 47.37 -9.70 -2.96
C TYR A 163 48.79 -9.17 -2.65
N LEU A 164 48.87 -7.90 -2.19
CA LEU A 164 50.14 -7.18 -2.02
C LEU A 164 50.73 -7.32 -0.62
N LYS A 165 49.91 -7.76 0.38
CA LYS A 165 50.29 -7.90 1.79
C LYS A 165 50.88 -6.62 2.43
N ILE A 166 50.46 -5.44 1.94
CA ILE A 166 50.88 -4.13 2.49
C ILE A 166 49.85 -3.72 3.55
N ASP A 167 50.24 -3.71 4.83
CA ASP A 167 49.36 -3.43 5.96
C ASP A 167 48.65 -2.07 5.91
N LEU A 168 49.26 -1.09 5.24
CA LEU A 168 48.65 0.22 4.98
C LEU A 168 47.31 0.11 4.22
N LEU A 169 47.21 -0.83 3.27
CA LEU A 169 45.98 -1.03 2.50
C LEU A 169 44.86 -1.59 3.36
N ASN A 170 45.15 -2.46 4.31
CA ASN A 170 44.18 -2.99 5.25
C ASN A 170 43.62 -1.87 6.16
N THR A 171 44.55 -1.05 6.70
CA THR A 171 44.18 0.08 7.55
C THR A 171 43.33 1.11 6.78
N ALA A 172 43.69 1.42 5.53
CA ALA A 172 42.95 2.32 4.66
C ALA A 172 41.56 1.79 4.31
N SER A 173 41.40 0.48 4.06
CA SER A 173 40.12 -0.19 3.83
C SER A 173 39.19 0.01 5.03
N PHE A 174 39.67 -0.26 6.23
CA PHE A 174 38.91 -0.14 7.45
C PHE A 174 38.48 1.32 7.74
N ALA A 175 39.43 2.27 7.57
CA ALA A 175 39.16 3.69 7.72
C ALA A 175 38.06 4.18 6.75
N THR A 176 38.13 3.77 5.48
CA THR A 176 37.14 4.13 4.46
C THR A 176 35.74 3.63 4.83
N LEU A 177 35.62 2.42 5.38
CA LEU A 177 34.35 1.84 5.80
C LEU A 177 33.76 2.61 6.98
N ILE A 178 34.56 2.96 7.98
CA ILE A 178 34.13 3.76 9.14
C ILE A 178 33.65 5.14 8.70
N ILE A 179 34.42 5.83 7.85
CA ILE A 179 34.04 7.16 7.33
C ILE A 179 32.74 7.09 6.59
N GLY A 180 32.53 6.06 5.75
CA GLY A 180 31.27 5.84 5.02
C GLY A 180 30.08 5.65 5.96
N ALA A 181 30.25 4.87 7.03
CA ALA A 181 29.20 4.63 8.03
C ALA A 181 28.83 5.90 8.81
N VAL A 182 29.85 6.64 9.30
CA VAL A 182 29.66 7.90 10.05
C VAL A 182 29.01 8.97 9.18
N TYR A 183 29.44 9.12 7.93
CA TYR A 183 28.84 10.07 6.98
C TYR A 183 27.36 9.75 6.72
N THR A 184 27.03 8.49 6.54
CA THR A 184 25.65 8.07 6.29
C THR A 184 24.77 8.31 7.52
N TRP A 185 25.27 7.99 8.71
CA TRP A 185 24.58 8.23 9.98
C TRP A 185 24.30 9.72 10.19
N TYR A 186 25.31 10.56 9.97
CA TYR A 186 25.16 12.02 10.10
C TYR A 186 24.11 12.59 9.13
N ARG A 187 24.10 12.10 7.89
CA ARG A 187 23.14 12.56 6.87
C ARG A 187 21.72 12.10 7.12
N GLN A 188 21.50 10.98 7.81
CA GLN A 188 20.16 10.52 8.19
C GLN A 188 19.63 11.27 9.41
N SER A 189 20.50 11.88 10.21
CA SER A 189 20.17 12.63 11.42
C SER A 189 19.89 14.11 11.17
N SER A 190 20.13 14.61 9.95
CA SER A 190 19.86 15.99 9.50
C SER A 190 18.64 16.07 8.59
#